data_c78cf67fa2eeaa45b79605e260d44c2d
#
_entry.id   c78cf67fa2eeaa45b79605e260d44c2d
#
_cell.length_a   1.000
_cell.length_b   1.000
_cell.length_c   1.000
_cell.angle_alpha   90.00
_cell.angle_beta   90.00
_cell.angle_gamma   90.00
#
_symmetry.space_group_name_H-M   'P 1'
#
loop_
_entity.id
_entity.type
_entity.pdbx_description
1 polymer ?
#
loop_
_entity_poly.entity_id
_entity_poly.type
_entity_poly.pdbx_seq_one_letter_code
_entity_poly.pdbx_strand_id
1 'polypeptide(L)'
;MKNKFLLATFSLVLFACSSTSNTNVSAETKNEVLAKPDTVQINKPVSNDSASKVSQIPASYKNIVFPEFKYNTPDPLTYRVEISDSITGYIVEDSSLPLASFKVIFKEATVPKSAKEIAVKDLLSGMFRRGGSLKNSIQTIDDSLEFISASISGGLSSRSSSFSVNALSRDFKQTAYLAKEIFTSPAFDSTSLEIQKAATITNFERRYDTPAAVLSALRTKVNYASSPRLYDATSEEYRQVSRKDLIEFGKGKFNPTRVIFAFAGNISKDSVVDFLKKYFADWNISPNKNPDSAETLKLLHTPGIYA
;
A
#
# COMPACT_ATOMS: atom_id res chain seq x y z
N MET A 1 -5.92 47.77 -48.75
CA MET A 1 -7.32 47.58 -49.18
C MET A 1 -7.98 46.57 -48.28
N LYS A 2 -8.98 47.08 -47.56
CA LYS A 2 -10.07 46.41 -46.84
C LYS A 2 -9.83 45.17 -45.97
N ASN A 3 -9.73 45.44 -44.68
CA ASN A 3 -9.98 44.54 -43.57
C ASN A 3 -11.42 44.00 -43.59
N LYS A 4 -11.61 42.73 -43.21
CA LYS A 4 -12.89 42.26 -42.69
C LYS A 4 -12.60 41.51 -41.36
N PHE A 5 -12.94 42.17 -40.28
CA PHE A 5 -13.12 41.59 -38.94
C PHE A 5 -14.35 40.67 -38.96
N LEU A 6 -14.21 39.45 -38.50
CA LEU A 6 -15.33 38.57 -38.21
C LEU A 6 -15.40 38.40 -36.67
N LEU A 7 -16.37 39.09 -36.04
CA LEU A 7 -16.73 38.88 -34.65
C LEU A 7 -17.55 37.58 -34.52
N ALA A 8 -17.03 36.60 -33.79
CA ALA A 8 -17.79 35.44 -33.35
C ALA A 8 -18.30 35.71 -31.92
N THR A 9 -19.59 35.91 -31.81
CA THR A 9 -20.31 36.03 -30.55
C THR A 9 -20.46 34.64 -29.92
N PHE A 10 -19.88 34.48 -28.75
CA PHE A 10 -20.02 33.30 -27.91
C PHE A 10 -21.27 33.45 -27.05
N SER A 11 -22.32 32.67 -27.34
CA SER A 11 -23.57 32.62 -26.58
C SER A 11 -23.42 31.69 -25.38
N LEU A 12 -23.45 32.27 -24.19
CA LEU A 12 -23.41 31.56 -22.91
C LEU A 12 -24.84 31.07 -22.58
N VAL A 13 -25.07 29.76 -22.65
CA VAL A 13 -26.33 29.16 -22.20
C VAL A 13 -26.18 28.74 -20.74
N LEU A 14 -26.82 29.48 -19.87
CA LEU A 14 -27.03 29.14 -18.46
C LEU A 14 -28.20 28.17 -18.35
N PHE A 15 -27.98 26.95 -17.95
CA PHE A 15 -29.04 26.03 -17.52
C PHE A 15 -29.31 26.25 -16.04
N ALA A 16 -30.46 26.86 -15.77
CA ALA A 16 -31.04 26.94 -14.42
C ALA A 16 -31.90 25.70 -14.18
N CYS A 17 -31.56 24.88 -13.22
CA CYS A 17 -32.46 23.85 -12.68
C CYS A 17 -33.49 24.50 -11.77
N SER A 18 -34.73 24.57 -12.22
CA SER A 18 -35.90 24.86 -11.37
C SER A 18 -36.60 23.55 -11.02
N SER A 19 -36.70 23.25 -9.75
CA SER A 19 -37.56 22.23 -9.17
C SER A 19 -39.00 22.71 -9.18
N THR A 20 -39.92 21.94 -9.77
CA THR A 20 -41.36 22.08 -9.50
C THR A 20 -41.98 20.69 -9.36
N SER A 21 -42.77 20.62 -8.34
CA SER A 21 -43.52 19.50 -7.77
C SER A 21 -44.79 19.16 -8.55
N ASN A 22 -45.25 17.95 -8.29
CA ASN A 22 -46.63 17.42 -8.36
C ASN A 22 -47.23 17.11 -9.74
N THR A 23 -47.34 15.82 -10.01
CA THR A 23 -48.53 15.25 -10.63
C THR A 23 -48.86 13.90 -10.01
N ASN A 24 -50.07 13.81 -9.43
CA ASN A 24 -50.73 12.62 -8.95
C ASN A 24 -51.00 11.68 -10.14
N VAL A 25 -50.53 10.47 -10.04
CA VAL A 25 -51.04 9.35 -10.85
C VAL A 25 -51.50 8.27 -9.88
N SER A 26 -52.81 8.09 -9.85
CA SER A 26 -53.49 6.96 -9.20
C SER A 26 -53.09 5.67 -9.93
N ALA A 27 -52.40 4.77 -9.24
CA ALA A 27 -52.14 3.42 -9.71
C ALA A 27 -52.99 2.43 -8.90
N GLU A 28 -53.75 1.67 -9.60
CA GLU A 28 -54.54 0.56 -9.07
C GLU A 28 -53.69 -0.48 -8.35
N THR A 29 -54.12 -0.78 -7.13
CA THR A 29 -53.49 -1.77 -6.25
C THR A 29 -53.83 -3.18 -6.71
N LYS A 30 -52.87 -3.88 -7.30
CA LYS A 30 -52.92 -5.36 -7.30
C LYS A 30 -52.21 -5.84 -6.04
N ASN A 31 -53.03 -6.41 -5.15
CA ASN A 31 -52.56 -7.09 -3.95
C ASN A 31 -51.82 -8.37 -4.34
N GLU A 32 -50.50 -8.31 -4.33
CA GLU A 32 -49.66 -9.49 -4.26
C GLU A 32 -49.32 -9.72 -2.78
N VAL A 33 -49.80 -10.84 -2.26
CA VAL A 33 -49.65 -11.28 -0.87
C VAL A 33 -48.18 -11.62 -0.67
N LEU A 34 -47.43 -10.66 -0.12
CA LEU A 34 -46.10 -10.94 0.41
C LEU A 34 -46.21 -11.86 1.62
N ALA A 35 -45.63 -13.04 1.50
CA ALA A 35 -45.46 -13.98 2.59
C ALA A 35 -44.79 -13.29 3.77
N LYS A 36 -45.39 -13.39 4.95
CA LYS A 36 -44.78 -12.88 6.19
C LYS A 36 -43.44 -13.54 6.42
N PRO A 37 -42.37 -12.79 6.76
CA PRO A 37 -41.14 -13.41 7.16
C PRO A 37 -41.38 -14.21 8.45
N ASP A 38 -40.91 -15.46 8.43
CA ASP A 38 -40.94 -16.34 9.58
C ASP A 38 -40.35 -15.63 10.81
N THR A 39 -41.14 -15.62 11.85
CA THR A 39 -40.76 -15.10 13.16
C THR A 39 -39.59 -15.93 13.66
N VAL A 40 -38.39 -15.34 13.60
CA VAL A 40 -37.21 -15.91 14.28
C VAL A 40 -37.58 -15.99 15.76
N GLN A 41 -37.82 -17.18 16.25
CA GLN A 41 -37.95 -17.42 17.68
C GLN A 41 -36.65 -17.12 18.36
N ILE A 42 -36.59 -15.98 19.06
CA ILE A 42 -35.52 -15.68 20.00
C ILE A 42 -35.68 -16.64 21.17
N ASN A 43 -35.02 -17.78 21.07
CA ASN A 43 -35.01 -18.77 22.14
C ASN A 43 -34.19 -18.23 23.31
N LYS A 44 -34.90 -18.17 24.43
CA LYS A 44 -34.50 -18.14 25.86
C LYS A 44 -33.47 -17.08 26.27
N PRO A 45 -33.78 -16.31 27.32
CA PRO A 45 -32.79 -15.53 28.00
C PRO A 45 -31.72 -16.49 28.55
N VAL A 46 -30.48 -16.28 28.11
CA VAL A 46 -29.30 -16.83 28.78
C VAL A 46 -29.40 -16.35 30.23
N SER A 47 -29.43 -17.27 31.17
CA SER A 47 -29.42 -16.96 32.61
C SER A 47 -28.25 -16.04 32.91
N ASN A 48 -28.56 -14.80 33.21
CA ASN A 48 -27.61 -13.81 33.71
C ASN A 48 -27.21 -14.16 35.17
N ASP A 49 -26.35 -15.15 35.33
CA ASP A 49 -25.67 -15.40 36.57
C ASP A 49 -24.23 -14.87 36.59
N SER A 50 -24.00 -13.84 35.81
CA SER A 50 -22.92 -12.92 36.04
C SER A 50 -23.54 -11.53 36.17
N ALA A 51 -24.06 -11.21 37.35
CA ALA A 51 -24.29 -9.83 37.71
C ALA A 51 -22.98 -9.08 37.53
N SER A 52 -22.78 -8.56 36.30
CA SER A 52 -21.72 -7.62 36.05
C SER A 52 -21.93 -6.51 37.05
N LYS A 53 -20.96 -6.37 37.96
CA LYS A 53 -20.83 -5.17 38.82
C LYS A 53 -20.91 -4.01 37.84
N VAL A 54 -22.07 -3.37 37.74
CA VAL A 54 -22.22 -2.09 37.07
C VAL A 54 -21.22 -1.20 37.77
N SER A 55 -20.09 -0.96 37.15
CA SER A 55 -19.08 -0.06 37.67
C SER A 55 -19.78 1.27 37.79
N GLN A 56 -20.02 1.73 39.01
CA GLN A 56 -20.64 3.03 39.22
C GLN A 56 -19.74 4.05 38.58
N ILE A 57 -20.30 4.74 37.57
CA ILE A 57 -19.57 5.83 36.90
C ILE A 57 -19.23 6.84 38.00
N PRO A 58 -17.96 7.16 38.21
CA PRO A 58 -17.58 8.10 39.26
C PRO A 58 -18.29 9.45 39.06
N ALA A 59 -18.76 10.04 40.15
CA ALA A 59 -19.46 11.34 40.12
C ALA A 59 -18.59 12.49 39.58
N SER A 60 -17.27 12.32 39.54
CA SER A 60 -16.31 13.26 38.98
C SER A 60 -15.17 12.53 38.30
N TYR A 61 -14.68 13.11 37.19
CA TYR A 61 -13.48 12.60 36.49
C TYR A 61 -12.25 12.51 37.43
N LYS A 62 -12.20 13.33 38.51
CA LYS A 62 -11.12 13.29 39.50
C LYS A 62 -11.12 12.01 40.34
N ASN A 63 -12.23 11.29 40.36
CA ASN A 63 -12.40 10.05 41.12
C ASN A 63 -12.18 8.81 40.25
N ILE A 64 -11.77 8.97 38.97
CA ILE A 64 -11.45 7.87 38.10
C ILE A 64 -10.08 7.35 38.49
N VAL A 65 -10.03 6.15 39.05
CA VAL A 65 -8.78 5.43 39.32
C VAL A 65 -8.47 4.53 38.16
N PHE A 66 -7.39 4.83 37.44
CA PHE A 66 -6.91 3.94 36.40
C PHE A 66 -6.06 2.84 37.04
N PRO A 67 -6.35 1.56 36.76
CA PRO A 67 -5.47 0.48 37.21
C PRO A 67 -4.09 0.67 36.56
N GLU A 68 -3.04 0.29 37.27
CA GLU A 68 -1.68 0.28 36.72
C GLU A 68 -1.66 -0.62 35.48
N PHE A 69 -1.42 -0.02 34.30
CA PHE A 69 -1.35 -0.78 33.07
C PHE A 69 0.05 -1.39 32.93
N LYS A 70 0.14 -2.71 33.15
CA LYS A 70 1.37 -3.47 32.87
C LYS A 70 1.32 -4.02 31.46
N TYR A 71 2.08 -3.40 30.56
CA TYR A 71 2.24 -3.91 29.21
C TYR A 71 3.36 -4.95 29.17
N ASN A 72 2.99 -6.19 28.93
CA ASN A 72 3.94 -7.26 28.65
C ASN A 72 4.24 -7.27 27.15
N THR A 73 5.44 -6.84 26.77
CA THR A 73 5.88 -6.90 25.37
C THR A 73 5.97 -8.38 24.95
N PRO A 74 5.24 -8.78 23.91
CA PRO A 74 5.34 -10.15 23.39
C PRO A 74 6.76 -10.45 22.90
N ASP A 75 7.29 -11.62 23.21
CA ASP A 75 8.57 -12.06 22.65
C ASP A 75 8.40 -12.40 21.17
N PRO A 76 9.06 -11.68 20.25
CA PRO A 76 8.97 -11.93 18.82
C PRO A 76 9.41 -13.34 18.41
N LEU A 77 10.29 -13.98 19.18
CA LEU A 77 10.78 -15.33 18.89
C LEU A 77 9.67 -16.39 18.99
N THR A 78 8.64 -16.14 19.78
CA THR A 78 7.47 -17.03 19.88
C THR A 78 6.72 -17.18 18.55
N TYR A 79 6.74 -16.14 17.74
CA TYR A 79 6.03 -16.08 16.45
C TYR A 79 6.93 -16.44 15.28
N ARG A 80 8.23 -16.60 15.52
CA ARG A 80 9.22 -16.86 14.48
C ARG A 80 9.10 -18.28 13.95
N VAL A 81 9.20 -18.41 12.61
CA VAL A 81 9.24 -19.67 11.89
C VAL A 81 10.34 -19.59 10.83
N GLU A 82 11.16 -20.62 10.73
CA GLU A 82 12.12 -20.76 9.66
C GLU A 82 11.50 -21.53 8.50
N ILE A 83 11.44 -20.89 7.34
CA ILE A 83 10.94 -21.50 6.10
C ILE A 83 12.11 -22.12 5.34
N SER A 84 13.24 -21.42 5.29
CA SER A 84 14.55 -21.90 4.80
C SER A 84 15.64 -21.03 5.43
N ASP A 85 16.92 -21.34 5.14
CA ASP A 85 18.09 -20.60 5.69
C ASP A 85 18.05 -19.08 5.44
N SER A 86 17.40 -18.65 4.37
CA SER A 86 17.32 -17.26 3.97
C SER A 86 15.91 -16.67 4.08
N ILE A 87 14.92 -17.47 4.47
CA ILE A 87 13.51 -17.08 4.57
C ILE A 87 13.01 -17.31 5.98
N THR A 88 12.66 -16.22 6.65
CA THR A 88 12.10 -16.23 8.01
C THR A 88 10.66 -15.74 7.98
N GLY A 89 9.76 -16.42 8.68
CA GLY A 89 8.38 -15.99 8.91
C GLY A 89 8.16 -15.51 10.35
N TYR A 90 7.26 -14.55 10.52
CA TYR A 90 6.65 -14.19 11.79
C TYR A 90 5.14 -14.32 11.61
N ILE A 91 4.52 -15.25 12.33
CA ILE A 91 3.13 -15.63 12.13
C ILE A 91 2.37 -15.47 13.44
N VAL A 92 1.36 -14.59 13.43
CA VAL A 92 0.43 -14.36 14.53
C VAL A 92 -0.95 -14.84 14.10
N GLU A 93 -1.48 -15.84 14.80
CA GLU A 93 -2.87 -16.26 14.63
C GLU A 93 -3.77 -15.31 15.43
N ASP A 94 -4.75 -14.71 14.76
CA ASP A 94 -5.75 -13.84 15.37
C ASP A 94 -7.12 -14.15 14.75
N SER A 95 -7.96 -14.83 15.50
CA SER A 95 -9.30 -15.23 15.09
C SER A 95 -10.40 -14.23 15.44
N SER A 96 -10.03 -13.06 15.99
CA SER A 96 -11.01 -12.04 16.41
C SER A 96 -11.84 -11.49 15.22
N LEU A 97 -11.25 -11.43 14.04
CA LEU A 97 -11.90 -11.02 12.79
C LEU A 97 -11.51 -11.95 11.64
N PRO A 98 -12.37 -12.15 10.64
CA PRO A 98 -12.09 -13.00 9.47
C PRO A 98 -11.15 -12.29 8.47
N LEU A 99 -10.06 -11.70 8.96
CA LEU A 99 -9.10 -10.93 8.17
C LEU A 99 -7.75 -11.63 8.15
N ALA A 100 -6.98 -11.35 7.10
CA ALA A 100 -5.58 -11.76 6.96
C ALA A 100 -4.75 -10.61 6.41
N SER A 101 -3.71 -10.25 7.13
CA SER A 101 -2.68 -9.29 6.70
C SER A 101 -1.37 -10.02 6.50
N PHE A 102 -0.75 -9.80 5.35
CA PHE A 102 0.49 -10.45 4.96
C PHE A 102 1.46 -9.44 4.37
N LYS A 103 2.68 -9.46 4.84
CA LYS A 103 3.75 -8.59 4.33
C LYS A 103 4.98 -9.41 4.00
N VAL A 104 5.55 -9.11 2.84
CA VAL A 104 6.85 -9.66 2.42
C VAL A 104 7.85 -8.54 2.35
N ILE A 105 9.00 -8.73 2.97
CA ILE A 105 10.09 -7.77 3.02
C ILE A 105 11.33 -8.44 2.43
N PHE A 106 11.87 -7.84 1.39
CA PHE A 106 13.12 -8.22 0.77
C PHE A 106 14.24 -7.34 1.29
N LYS A 107 15.22 -7.92 1.94
CA LYS A 107 16.42 -7.21 2.37
C LYS A 107 17.36 -7.06 1.19
N GLU A 108 17.43 -5.86 0.69
CA GLU A 108 18.28 -5.46 -0.41
C GLU A 108 18.70 -4.01 -0.24
N ALA A 109 19.97 -3.74 -0.44
CA ALA A 109 20.46 -2.36 -0.48
C ALA A 109 20.72 -1.96 -1.93
N THR A 110 19.80 -1.20 -2.51
CA THR A 110 20.03 -0.57 -3.81
C THR A 110 20.23 0.90 -3.62
N VAL A 111 21.48 1.33 -3.74
CA VAL A 111 21.84 2.73 -3.75
C VAL A 111 21.88 3.19 -5.20
N PRO A 112 21.03 4.13 -5.63
CA PRO A 112 21.12 4.73 -6.96
C PRO A 112 22.48 5.41 -7.14
N LYS A 113 23.06 5.26 -8.33
CA LYS A 113 24.39 5.81 -8.66
C LYS A 113 24.32 7.06 -9.54
N SER A 114 23.12 7.43 -9.98
CA SER A 114 22.89 8.60 -10.85
C SER A 114 21.46 9.12 -10.71
N ALA A 115 21.21 10.34 -11.17
CA ALA A 115 19.88 10.94 -11.23
C ALA A 115 18.92 10.09 -12.06
N LYS A 116 19.37 9.52 -13.19
CA LYS A 116 18.56 8.59 -13.98
C LYS A 116 18.17 7.35 -13.19
N GLU A 117 19.07 6.75 -12.42
CA GLU A 117 18.73 5.58 -11.59
C GLU A 117 17.72 5.91 -10.49
N ILE A 118 17.75 7.14 -9.95
CA ILE A 118 16.71 7.62 -9.02
C ILE A 118 15.36 7.69 -9.72
N ALA A 119 15.30 8.33 -10.91
CA ALA A 119 14.07 8.42 -11.68
C ALA A 119 13.48 7.02 -12.00
N VAL A 120 14.34 6.10 -12.41
CA VAL A 120 13.95 4.70 -12.69
C VAL A 120 13.39 4.04 -11.43
N LYS A 121 14.08 4.17 -10.30
CA LYS A 121 13.65 3.55 -9.02
C LYS A 121 12.33 4.09 -8.52
N ASP A 122 12.15 5.41 -8.58
CA ASP A 122 10.92 6.07 -8.13
C ASP A 122 9.72 5.63 -8.99
N LEU A 123 9.88 5.63 -10.31
CA LEU A 123 8.83 5.14 -11.22
C LEU A 123 8.58 3.66 -11.04
N LEU A 124 9.62 2.84 -10.90
CA LEU A 124 9.51 1.40 -10.67
C LEU A 124 8.69 1.09 -9.42
N SER A 125 8.90 1.84 -8.34
CA SER A 125 8.17 1.67 -7.08
C SER A 125 6.66 1.77 -7.28
N GLY A 126 6.19 2.77 -8.04
CA GLY A 126 4.77 2.92 -8.39
C GLY A 126 4.28 1.88 -9.40
N MET A 127 5.12 1.53 -10.36
CA MET A 127 4.77 0.64 -11.47
C MET A 127 4.59 -0.82 -11.05
N PHE A 128 5.17 -1.28 -9.94
CA PHE A 128 4.88 -2.62 -9.45
C PHE A 128 3.39 -2.87 -9.23
N ARG A 129 2.68 -1.89 -8.65
CA ARG A 129 1.24 -2.05 -8.41
C ARG A 129 0.40 -1.68 -9.63
N ARG A 130 0.84 -0.70 -10.42
CA ARG A 130 0.06 -0.09 -11.49
C ARG A 130 0.41 -0.60 -12.90
N GLY A 131 1.49 -1.34 -13.03
CA GLY A 131 1.99 -1.80 -14.33
C GLY A 131 1.39 -3.13 -14.81
N GLY A 132 0.52 -3.77 -14.02
CA GLY A 132 -0.01 -5.10 -14.32
C GLY A 132 1.04 -6.21 -14.19
N SER A 133 0.64 -7.44 -14.50
CA SER A 133 1.53 -8.60 -14.59
C SER A 133 1.58 -9.12 -16.03
N LEU A 134 2.52 -10.02 -16.32
CA LEU A 134 2.59 -10.65 -17.65
C LEU A 134 1.35 -11.50 -17.99
N LYS A 135 0.55 -11.90 -16.97
CA LYS A 135 -0.66 -12.71 -17.15
C LYS A 135 -1.95 -11.91 -17.07
N ASN A 136 -1.95 -10.85 -16.24
CA ASN A 136 -3.15 -10.09 -15.90
C ASN A 136 -2.91 -8.60 -16.14
N SER A 137 -3.83 -7.96 -16.88
CA SER A 137 -3.83 -6.51 -17.02
C SER A 137 -4.09 -5.82 -15.67
N ILE A 138 -3.73 -4.56 -15.56
CA ILE A 138 -4.03 -3.78 -14.35
C ILE A 138 -5.53 -3.73 -14.08
N GLN A 139 -6.36 -3.57 -15.11
CA GLN A 139 -7.82 -3.58 -14.98
C GLN A 139 -8.32 -4.90 -14.41
N THR A 140 -7.88 -6.03 -14.95
CA THR A 140 -8.24 -7.37 -14.44
C THR A 140 -7.85 -7.56 -12.98
N ILE A 141 -6.66 -7.04 -12.60
CA ILE A 141 -6.18 -7.10 -11.22
C ILE A 141 -7.07 -6.25 -10.31
N ASP A 142 -7.37 -5.01 -10.71
CA ASP A 142 -8.17 -4.09 -9.92
C ASP A 142 -9.61 -4.61 -9.74
N ASP A 143 -10.26 -5.06 -10.81
CA ASP A 143 -11.60 -5.66 -10.76
C ASP A 143 -11.64 -6.89 -9.83
N SER A 144 -10.61 -7.74 -9.91
CA SER A 144 -10.50 -8.92 -9.05
C SER A 144 -10.35 -8.57 -7.57
N LEU A 145 -9.53 -7.58 -7.26
CA LEU A 145 -9.30 -7.13 -5.88
C LEU A 145 -10.52 -6.40 -5.32
N GLU A 146 -11.19 -5.58 -6.13
CA GLU A 146 -12.41 -4.89 -5.73
C GLU A 146 -13.53 -5.88 -5.42
N PHE A 147 -13.72 -6.88 -6.29
CA PHE A 147 -14.75 -7.91 -6.10
C PHE A 147 -14.64 -8.66 -4.76
N ILE A 148 -13.41 -8.93 -4.30
CA ILE A 148 -13.15 -9.63 -3.02
C ILE A 148 -12.81 -8.68 -1.89
N SER A 149 -12.90 -7.36 -2.09
CA SER A 149 -12.52 -6.33 -1.11
C SER A 149 -11.10 -6.52 -0.55
N ALA A 150 -10.18 -6.95 -1.40
CA ALA A 150 -8.78 -7.16 -1.04
C ALA A 150 -7.90 -6.01 -1.53
N SER A 151 -6.72 -5.87 -0.93
CA SER A 151 -5.74 -4.89 -1.37
C SER A 151 -4.34 -5.47 -1.47
N ILE A 152 -3.62 -5.02 -2.48
CA ILE A 152 -2.19 -5.28 -2.67
C ILE A 152 -1.49 -3.94 -2.77
N SER A 153 -0.46 -3.74 -1.99
CA SER A 153 0.40 -2.56 -2.04
C SER A 153 1.86 -2.97 -1.96
N GLY A 154 2.74 -2.11 -2.42
CA GLY A 154 4.17 -2.40 -2.31
C GLY A 154 5.01 -1.34 -2.98
N GLY A 155 6.31 -1.42 -2.77
CA GLY A 155 7.24 -0.45 -3.31
C GLY A 155 8.68 -0.74 -2.93
N LEU A 156 9.53 0.14 -3.43
CA LEU A 156 10.96 0.14 -3.17
C LEU A 156 11.31 1.20 -2.13
N SER A 157 12.19 0.86 -1.23
CA SER A 157 12.82 1.84 -0.33
C SER A 157 14.34 1.81 -0.51
N SER A 158 15.05 2.65 0.23
CA SER A 158 16.51 2.70 0.14
C SER A 158 17.23 1.43 0.59
N ARG A 159 16.58 0.59 1.42
CA ARG A 159 17.22 -0.59 2.04
C ARG A 159 16.43 -1.89 1.87
N SER A 160 15.20 -1.80 1.40
CA SER A 160 14.34 -2.97 1.24
C SER A 160 13.26 -2.70 0.21
N SER A 161 12.81 -3.77 -0.41
CA SER A 161 11.55 -3.77 -1.17
C SER A 161 10.52 -4.52 -0.34
N SER A 162 9.26 -4.16 -0.46
CA SER A 162 8.21 -4.90 0.24
C SER A 162 6.91 -4.86 -0.53
N PHE A 163 6.09 -5.87 -0.31
CA PHE A 163 4.67 -5.80 -0.63
C PHE A 163 3.82 -6.29 0.52
N SER A 164 2.58 -5.83 0.56
CA SER A 164 1.59 -6.17 1.57
C SER A 164 0.29 -6.56 0.90
N VAL A 165 -0.39 -7.50 1.52
CA VAL A 165 -1.68 -8.02 1.13
C VAL A 165 -2.62 -7.90 2.32
N ASN A 166 -3.82 -7.36 2.11
CA ASN A 166 -4.90 -7.42 3.08
C ASN A 166 -6.13 -8.00 2.39
N ALA A 167 -6.73 -9.01 3.00
CA ALA A 167 -7.87 -9.71 2.44
C ALA A 167 -8.71 -10.34 3.55
N LEU A 168 -9.90 -10.82 3.19
CA LEU A 168 -10.59 -11.80 4.03
C LEU A 168 -9.78 -13.10 4.08
N SER A 169 -9.84 -13.80 5.20
CA SER A 169 -9.07 -15.05 5.40
C SER A 169 -9.33 -16.10 4.32
N ARG A 170 -10.57 -16.17 3.83
CA ARG A 170 -10.97 -17.08 2.74
C ARG A 170 -10.31 -16.76 1.42
N ASP A 171 -10.03 -15.48 1.14
CA ASP A 171 -9.50 -14.98 -0.14
C ASP A 171 -7.97 -14.74 -0.08
N PHE A 172 -7.37 -14.94 1.09
CA PHE A 172 -5.94 -14.66 1.35
C PHE A 172 -4.99 -15.36 0.37
N LYS A 173 -5.16 -16.68 0.19
CA LYS A 173 -4.23 -17.47 -0.63
C LYS A 173 -4.20 -17.00 -2.08
N GLN A 174 -5.39 -16.71 -2.63
CA GLN A 174 -5.52 -16.20 -3.99
C GLN A 174 -4.89 -14.80 -4.11
N THR A 175 -5.17 -13.91 -3.16
CA THR A 175 -4.64 -12.54 -3.17
C THR A 175 -3.11 -12.52 -3.00
N ALA A 176 -2.57 -13.35 -2.10
CA ALA A 176 -1.13 -13.44 -1.90
C ALA A 176 -0.41 -14.04 -3.12
N TYR A 177 -1.04 -14.99 -3.82
CA TYR A 177 -0.49 -15.53 -5.07
C TYR A 177 -0.49 -14.46 -6.18
N LEU A 178 -1.57 -13.68 -6.31
CA LEU A 178 -1.65 -12.57 -7.26
C LEU A 178 -0.59 -11.50 -6.95
N ALA A 179 -0.38 -11.19 -5.68
CA ALA A 179 0.69 -10.29 -5.26
C ALA A 179 2.06 -10.82 -5.68
N LYS A 180 2.37 -12.10 -5.43
CA LYS A 180 3.61 -12.72 -5.91
C LYS A 180 3.78 -12.51 -7.42
N GLU A 181 2.75 -12.79 -8.20
CA GLU A 181 2.78 -12.65 -9.66
C GLU A 181 3.10 -11.21 -10.10
N ILE A 182 2.41 -10.22 -9.53
CA ILE A 182 2.63 -8.80 -9.83
C ILE A 182 4.10 -8.40 -9.57
N PHE A 183 4.69 -8.87 -8.47
CA PHE A 183 6.03 -8.47 -8.08
C PHE A 183 7.15 -9.29 -8.73
N THR A 184 6.89 -10.54 -9.13
CA THR A 184 7.91 -11.40 -9.77
C THR A 184 7.85 -11.37 -11.29
N SER A 185 6.70 -11.04 -11.86
CA SER A 185 6.47 -11.06 -13.31
C SER A 185 5.70 -9.81 -13.77
N PRO A 186 6.20 -8.60 -13.43
CA PRO A 186 5.52 -7.35 -13.79
C PRO A 186 5.53 -7.14 -15.31
N ALA A 187 4.42 -6.65 -15.85
CA ALA A 187 4.33 -6.28 -17.27
C ALA A 187 4.91 -4.89 -17.54
N PHE A 188 4.85 -4.00 -16.56
CA PHE A 188 5.19 -2.58 -16.72
C PHE A 188 4.51 -1.97 -17.95
N ASP A 189 3.17 -1.99 -17.96
CA ASP A 189 2.38 -1.47 -19.07
C ASP A 189 2.81 -0.06 -19.48
N SER A 190 2.96 0.18 -20.77
CA SER A 190 3.51 1.43 -21.29
C SER A 190 2.57 2.62 -21.06
N THR A 191 1.26 2.42 -21.16
CA THR A 191 0.27 3.49 -20.91
C THR A 191 0.29 3.88 -19.43
N SER A 192 0.31 2.89 -18.56
CA SER A 192 0.45 3.10 -17.11
C SER A 192 1.75 3.82 -16.74
N LEU A 193 2.85 3.51 -17.45
CA LEU A 193 4.13 4.19 -17.27
C LEU A 193 4.05 5.68 -17.62
N GLU A 194 3.45 6.04 -18.74
CA GLU A 194 3.31 7.45 -19.15
C GLU A 194 2.41 8.23 -18.16
N ILE A 195 1.33 7.62 -17.67
CA ILE A 195 0.49 8.22 -16.63
C ILE A 195 1.31 8.43 -15.34
N GLN A 196 2.09 7.42 -14.91
CA GLN A 196 2.92 7.52 -13.72
C GLN A 196 4.02 8.58 -13.87
N LYS A 197 4.65 8.70 -15.04
CA LYS A 197 5.61 9.76 -15.35
C LYS A 197 4.99 11.14 -15.20
N ALA A 198 3.85 11.38 -15.85
CA ALA A 198 3.16 12.67 -15.79
C ALA A 198 2.83 13.07 -14.34
N ALA A 199 2.30 12.14 -13.54
CA ALA A 199 2.00 12.37 -12.14
C ALA A 199 3.28 12.67 -11.32
N THR A 200 4.35 11.90 -11.55
CA THR A 200 5.62 12.08 -10.84
C THR A 200 6.28 13.41 -11.19
N ILE A 201 6.29 13.80 -12.46
CA ILE A 201 6.83 15.10 -12.93
C ILE A 201 6.05 16.25 -12.29
N THR A 202 4.71 16.18 -12.30
CA THR A 202 3.87 17.21 -11.67
C THR A 202 4.19 17.35 -10.19
N ASN A 203 4.30 16.24 -9.46
CA ASN A 203 4.66 16.26 -8.03
C ASN A 203 6.08 16.81 -7.81
N PHE A 204 7.01 16.47 -8.68
CA PHE A 204 8.39 16.99 -8.63
C PHE A 204 8.43 18.49 -8.86
N GLU A 205 7.72 19.02 -9.84
CA GLU A 205 7.67 20.45 -10.15
C GLU A 205 7.06 21.25 -8.99
N ARG A 206 6.11 20.66 -8.28
CA ARG A 206 5.44 21.26 -7.12
C ARG A 206 6.11 20.98 -5.77
N ARG A 207 7.27 20.33 -5.76
CA ARG A 207 7.92 19.87 -4.52
C ARG A 207 8.34 20.97 -3.55
N TYR A 208 8.31 22.22 -3.97
CA TYR A 208 8.65 23.38 -3.14
C TYR A 208 7.46 24.33 -2.91
N ASP A 209 6.26 23.90 -3.21
CA ASP A 209 5.05 24.74 -3.06
C ASP A 209 4.71 25.05 -1.59
N THR A 210 5.32 24.35 -0.64
CA THR A 210 5.06 24.56 0.79
C THR A 210 6.34 24.82 1.59
N PRO A 211 6.32 25.68 2.63
CA PRO A 211 7.47 25.92 3.49
C PRO A 211 8.02 24.64 4.13
N ALA A 212 7.15 23.70 4.52
CA ALA A 212 7.53 22.42 5.10
C ALA A 212 8.34 21.56 4.11
N ALA A 213 7.96 21.56 2.83
CA ALA A 213 8.68 20.84 1.79
C ALA A 213 10.07 21.45 1.53
N VAL A 214 10.17 22.78 1.49
CA VAL A 214 11.46 23.49 1.39
C VAL A 214 12.36 23.14 2.57
N LEU A 215 11.84 23.21 3.80
CA LEU A 215 12.60 22.86 5.01
C LEU A 215 13.08 21.39 4.95
N SER A 216 12.23 20.46 4.51
CA SER A 216 12.59 19.05 4.37
C SER A 216 13.73 18.86 3.36
N ALA A 217 13.70 19.55 2.22
CA ALA A 217 14.74 19.50 1.21
C ALA A 217 16.07 20.06 1.74
N LEU A 218 16.03 21.21 2.42
CA LEU A 218 17.22 21.81 3.05
C LEU A 218 17.81 20.88 4.11
N ARG A 219 16.97 20.32 4.99
CA ARG A 219 17.41 19.34 6.00
C ARG A 219 18.09 18.13 5.35
N THR A 220 17.53 17.61 4.28
CA THR A 220 18.11 16.48 3.55
C THR A 220 19.48 16.85 2.97
N LYS A 221 19.58 18.02 2.36
CA LYS A 221 20.84 18.54 1.79
C LYS A 221 21.92 18.73 2.84
N VAL A 222 21.57 19.31 3.99
CA VAL A 222 22.52 19.52 5.09
C VAL A 222 22.99 18.19 5.70
N ASN A 223 22.06 17.26 5.95
CA ASN A 223 22.40 16.01 6.61
C ASN A 223 23.11 14.99 5.71
N TYR A 224 22.92 15.08 4.39
CA TYR A 224 23.39 14.06 3.45
C TYR A 224 24.24 14.61 2.31
N ALA A 225 24.86 15.78 2.48
CA ALA A 225 25.57 16.51 1.41
C ALA A 225 26.63 15.70 0.65
N SER A 226 27.16 14.63 1.24
CA SER A 226 28.16 13.75 0.62
C SER A 226 27.57 12.39 0.16
N SER A 227 26.26 12.20 0.25
CA SER A 227 25.62 10.93 -0.09
C SER A 227 25.12 10.92 -1.53
N PRO A 228 25.21 9.79 -2.24
CA PRO A 228 24.49 9.55 -3.50
C PRO A 228 22.97 9.74 -3.39
N ARG A 229 22.43 9.79 -2.17
CA ARG A 229 21.00 10.11 -1.92
C ARG A 229 20.63 11.55 -2.26
N LEU A 230 21.59 12.40 -2.55
CA LEU A 230 21.38 13.78 -3.00
C LEU A 230 21.27 13.92 -4.52
N TYR A 231 21.39 12.85 -5.27
CA TYR A 231 21.01 12.93 -6.66
C TYR A 231 19.50 13.18 -6.73
N ASP A 232 19.11 14.38 -7.11
CA ASP A 232 17.73 14.69 -7.47
C ASP A 232 17.54 14.33 -8.93
N ALA A 233 16.60 13.47 -9.22
CA ALA A 233 16.14 13.29 -10.59
C ALA A 233 15.34 14.53 -10.99
N THR A 234 15.61 15.08 -12.17
CA THR A 234 14.87 16.22 -12.73
C THR A 234 13.68 15.73 -13.57
N SER A 235 12.80 16.64 -13.95
CA SER A 235 11.69 16.31 -14.87
C SER A 235 12.19 15.66 -16.16
N GLU A 236 13.40 15.99 -16.62
CA GLU A 236 13.97 15.41 -17.83
C GLU A 236 14.38 13.96 -17.65
N GLU A 237 15.05 13.59 -16.54
CA GLU A 237 15.37 12.19 -16.28
C GLU A 237 14.10 11.35 -16.18
N TYR A 238 13.03 11.87 -15.55
CA TYR A 238 11.75 11.15 -15.51
C TYR A 238 11.16 10.93 -16.91
N ARG A 239 11.22 11.92 -17.81
CA ARG A 239 10.72 11.77 -19.19
C ARG A 239 11.49 10.70 -19.96
N GLN A 240 12.81 10.61 -19.74
CA GLN A 240 13.68 9.67 -20.44
C GLN A 240 13.57 8.22 -19.98
N VAL A 241 12.93 7.93 -18.85
CA VAL A 241 12.77 6.55 -18.37
C VAL A 241 11.91 5.76 -19.35
N SER A 242 12.43 4.66 -19.82
CA SER A 242 11.73 3.71 -20.68
C SER A 242 11.26 2.47 -19.93
N ARG A 243 10.30 1.72 -20.49
CA ARG A 243 9.91 0.40 -19.99
C ARG A 243 11.10 -0.54 -19.86
N LYS A 244 12.05 -0.48 -20.79
CA LYS A 244 13.27 -1.27 -20.76
C LYS A 244 14.12 -0.95 -19.52
N ASP A 245 14.27 0.33 -19.17
CA ASP A 245 14.98 0.74 -17.96
C ASP A 245 14.34 0.14 -16.70
N LEU A 246 13.00 0.11 -16.61
CA LEU A 246 12.29 -0.52 -15.49
C LEU A 246 12.55 -2.02 -15.41
N ILE A 247 12.51 -2.72 -16.55
CA ILE A 247 12.76 -4.17 -16.60
C ILE A 247 14.20 -4.47 -16.17
N GLU A 248 15.18 -3.74 -16.70
CA GLU A 248 16.59 -3.94 -16.40
C GLU A 248 16.91 -3.63 -14.94
N PHE A 249 16.37 -2.53 -14.43
CA PHE A 249 16.56 -2.16 -13.04
C PHE A 249 15.80 -3.10 -12.09
N GLY A 250 14.62 -3.57 -12.48
CA GLY A 250 13.81 -4.51 -11.71
C GLY A 250 14.39 -5.92 -11.66
N LYS A 251 15.19 -6.32 -12.67
CA LYS A 251 15.92 -7.60 -12.64
C LYS A 251 16.86 -7.63 -11.45
N GLY A 252 16.67 -8.55 -10.54
CA GLY A 252 17.49 -8.68 -9.34
C GLY A 252 17.01 -7.91 -8.12
N LYS A 253 15.99 -7.03 -8.24
CA LYS A 253 15.39 -6.37 -7.06
C LYS A 253 14.56 -7.34 -6.23
N PHE A 254 14.05 -8.39 -6.85
CA PHE A 254 13.39 -9.51 -6.20
C PHE A 254 14.32 -10.73 -6.10
N ASN A 255 15.63 -10.52 -6.16
CA ASN A 255 16.67 -11.49 -5.89
C ASN A 255 17.31 -11.14 -4.52
N PRO A 256 16.54 -11.24 -3.43
CA PRO A 256 16.97 -10.76 -2.13
C PRO A 256 18.02 -11.67 -1.54
N THR A 257 18.82 -11.13 -0.64
CA THR A 257 19.72 -11.89 0.20
C THR A 257 18.99 -12.52 1.38
N ARG A 258 17.87 -11.94 1.76
CA ARG A 258 17.00 -12.40 2.84
C ARG A 258 15.56 -11.98 2.58
N VAL A 259 14.62 -12.88 2.85
CA VAL A 259 13.18 -12.60 2.81
C VAL A 259 12.60 -12.76 4.22
N ILE A 260 11.78 -11.79 4.61
CA ILE A 260 11.04 -11.84 5.87
C ILE A 260 9.55 -11.79 5.52
N PHE A 261 8.81 -12.78 6.00
CA PHE A 261 7.35 -12.81 5.97
C PHE A 261 6.79 -12.37 7.31
N ALA A 262 5.79 -11.51 7.29
CA ALA A 262 4.96 -11.21 8.45
C ALA A 262 3.50 -11.50 8.11
N PHE A 263 2.86 -12.30 8.92
CA PHE A 263 1.44 -12.65 8.79
C PHE A 263 0.73 -12.40 10.12
N ALA A 264 -0.47 -11.83 10.03
CA ALA A 264 -1.39 -11.73 11.15
C ALA A 264 -2.82 -11.95 10.64
N GLY A 265 -3.61 -12.80 11.32
CA GLY A 265 -5.00 -12.99 10.95
C GLY A 265 -5.56 -14.37 11.24
N ASN A 266 -6.80 -14.58 10.80
CA ASN A 266 -7.58 -15.78 11.09
C ASN A 266 -7.27 -16.93 10.11
N ILE A 267 -6.02 -17.40 10.13
CA ILE A 267 -5.57 -18.61 9.45
C ILE A 267 -4.55 -19.28 10.37
N SER A 268 -4.63 -20.58 10.55
CA SER A 268 -3.72 -21.31 11.42
C SER A 268 -2.27 -21.20 10.96
N LYS A 269 -1.34 -21.14 11.90
CA LYS A 269 0.10 -21.05 11.66
C LYS A 269 0.58 -22.12 10.70
N ASP A 270 0.15 -23.36 10.89
CA ASP A 270 0.55 -24.47 10.02
C ASP A 270 0.08 -24.26 8.56
N SER A 271 -1.16 -23.82 8.36
CA SER A 271 -1.68 -23.50 7.02
C SER A 271 -0.90 -22.38 6.33
N VAL A 272 -0.46 -21.36 7.09
CA VAL A 272 0.39 -20.28 6.55
C VAL A 272 1.78 -20.81 6.22
N VAL A 273 2.39 -21.62 7.09
CA VAL A 273 3.70 -22.24 6.83
C VAL A 273 3.68 -23.11 5.59
N ASP A 274 2.68 -23.98 5.44
CA ASP A 274 2.53 -24.83 4.27
C ASP A 274 2.36 -24.00 2.99
N PHE A 275 1.55 -22.93 3.06
CA PHE A 275 1.39 -22.00 1.95
C PHE A 275 2.73 -21.33 1.57
N LEU A 276 3.48 -20.85 2.55
CA LEU A 276 4.79 -20.22 2.32
C LEU A 276 5.80 -21.20 1.73
N LYS A 277 5.89 -22.41 2.26
CA LYS A 277 6.77 -23.46 1.74
C LYS A 277 6.41 -23.84 0.30
N LYS A 278 5.12 -23.95 0.00
CA LYS A 278 4.66 -24.35 -1.33
C LYS A 278 4.88 -23.30 -2.40
N TYR A 279 4.66 -22.02 -2.07
CA TYR A 279 4.59 -20.96 -3.08
C TYR A 279 5.72 -19.94 -3.01
N PHE A 280 6.50 -19.92 -1.94
CA PHE A 280 7.51 -18.89 -1.70
C PHE A 280 8.89 -19.45 -1.32
N ALA A 281 9.04 -20.74 -1.07
CA ALA A 281 10.32 -21.34 -0.69
C ALA A 281 11.34 -21.37 -1.85
N ASP A 282 10.85 -21.43 -3.08
CA ASP A 282 11.62 -21.43 -4.32
C ASP A 282 12.05 -20.05 -4.81
N TRP A 283 11.84 -19.02 -3.97
CA TRP A 283 12.25 -17.67 -4.33
C TRP A 283 13.76 -17.62 -4.51
N ASN A 284 14.18 -17.11 -5.68
CA ASN A 284 15.61 -17.07 -6.01
C ASN A 284 16.33 -16.08 -5.07
N ILE A 285 17.06 -16.63 -4.10
CA ILE A 285 17.76 -15.89 -3.06
C ILE A 285 19.26 -15.98 -3.35
N SER A 286 19.92 -14.83 -3.36
CA SER A 286 21.36 -14.70 -3.60
C SER A 286 22.09 -14.50 -2.25
N PRO A 287 22.52 -15.58 -1.56
CA PRO A 287 23.02 -15.48 -0.19
C PRO A 287 24.33 -14.70 -0.05
N ASN A 288 25.04 -14.48 -1.16
CA ASN A 288 26.40 -13.92 -1.15
C ASN A 288 26.46 -12.38 -1.22
N LYS A 289 25.33 -11.68 -1.25
CA LYS A 289 25.32 -10.21 -1.19
C LYS A 289 25.08 -9.77 0.24
N ASN A 290 26.07 -9.14 0.87
CA ASN A 290 25.88 -8.55 2.19
C ASN A 290 24.97 -7.32 2.05
N PRO A 291 23.70 -7.38 2.49
CA PRO A 291 22.77 -6.25 2.40
C PRO A 291 23.09 -5.13 3.38
N ASP A 292 23.98 -5.40 4.32
CA ASP A 292 24.28 -4.51 5.45
C ASP A 292 25.55 -3.68 5.25
N SER A 293 26.16 -3.66 4.05
CA SER A 293 27.20 -2.68 3.73
C SER A 293 26.55 -1.28 3.67
N ALA A 294 26.17 -0.79 4.83
CA ALA A 294 25.69 0.57 4.97
C ALA A 294 26.83 1.50 4.60
N GLU A 295 26.63 2.27 3.54
CA GLU A 295 27.52 3.38 3.22
C GLU A 295 27.64 4.27 4.46
N THR A 296 28.86 4.48 4.95
CA THR A 296 29.08 5.39 6.08
C THR A 296 28.82 6.81 5.59
N LEU A 297 27.68 7.35 5.93
CA LEU A 297 27.32 8.71 5.58
C LEU A 297 28.21 9.68 6.36
N LYS A 298 28.96 10.54 5.67
CA LYS A 298 29.60 11.68 6.28
C LYS A 298 28.55 12.76 6.48
N LEU A 299 28.11 12.94 7.72
CA LEU A 299 27.25 14.05 8.08
C LEU A 299 28.03 15.37 8.06
N LEU A 300 27.40 16.44 7.62
CA LEU A 300 27.94 17.80 7.85
C LEU A 300 27.67 18.13 9.32
N HIS A 301 28.73 18.05 10.13
CA HIS A 301 28.63 18.33 11.59
C HIS A 301 29.11 19.76 11.97
N THR A 302 29.19 20.67 11.04
CA THR A 302 29.51 22.05 11.37
C THR A 302 28.28 22.71 11.98
N PRO A 303 28.27 23.05 13.28
CA PRO A 303 27.19 23.82 13.86
C PRO A 303 26.98 25.12 13.14
N GLY A 304 25.77 25.49 12.80
CA GLY A 304 25.48 26.71 12.06
C GLY A 304 24.00 26.89 11.72
N ILE A 305 23.68 28.06 11.21
CA ILE A 305 22.38 28.36 10.60
C ILE A 305 22.57 28.21 9.10
N TYR A 306 21.73 27.37 8.49
CA TYR A 306 21.74 27.08 7.06
C TYR A 306 20.48 27.70 6.43
N ALA A 307 20.67 28.56 5.45
CA ALA A 307 19.61 29.23 4.69
C ALA A 307 19.65 28.82 3.21
#